data_68b652ce1728f7d21a2f90ecc77e5045
#
_entry.id   68b652ce1728f7d21a2f90ecc77e5045
#
_cell.length_a   1.000
_cell.length_b   1.000
_cell.length_c   1.000
_cell.angle_alpha   90.00
_cell.angle_beta   90.00
_cell.angle_gamma   90.00
#
_symmetry.space_group_name_H-M   'P 1'
#
loop_
_entity.id
_entity.type
_entity.pdbx_description
1 polymer ?
#
loop_
_entity_poly.entity_id
_entity_poly.type
_entity_poly.pdbx_seq_one_letter_code
_entity_poly.pdbx_strand_id
1 'polypeptide(L)'
;MNPPLAIVVPLTLLVALAAGRDLAERTVPNRMLAAALVLACLVQVWLRPSGWLVFATGALTGLLLFLPFYLLRGMGAGDIKLMATIGAFAGPPLTLQIAAAACIAGGALSLGYLSAPRQSGKSRMPYVPAIAIGTLSVLAWHLPRQGPA
;
A
#
# COMPACT_ATOMS: atom_id res chain seq x y z
N MET A 1 5.93 17.02 5.78
CA MET A 1 6.01 17.27 4.31
C MET A 1 4.73 16.72 3.70
N ASN A 2 3.88 17.58 3.15
CA ASN A 2 2.65 17.15 2.51
C ASN A 2 2.97 16.55 1.14
N PRO A 3 2.50 15.33 0.84
CA PRO A 3 2.69 14.74 -0.47
C PRO A 3 1.91 15.56 -1.53
N PRO A 4 2.50 15.83 -2.70
CA PRO A 4 1.81 16.54 -3.76
C PRO A 4 0.61 15.75 -4.28
N LEU A 5 -0.43 16.43 -4.74
CA LEU A 5 -1.65 15.79 -5.28
C LEU A 5 -1.34 14.81 -6.42
N ALA A 6 -0.28 15.07 -7.19
CA ALA A 6 0.20 14.16 -8.24
C ALA A 6 0.64 12.77 -7.72
N ILE A 7 0.95 12.65 -6.43
CA ILE A 7 1.22 11.37 -5.77
C ILE A 7 -0.06 10.84 -5.09
N VAL A 8 -0.80 11.69 -4.40
CA VAL A 8 -1.97 11.29 -3.61
C VAL A 8 -3.06 10.69 -4.48
N VAL A 9 -3.39 11.32 -5.59
CA VAL A 9 -4.49 10.88 -6.47
C VAL A 9 -4.24 9.49 -7.07
N PRO A 10 -3.12 9.24 -7.78
CA PRO A 10 -2.89 7.92 -8.36
C PRO A 10 -2.68 6.84 -7.29
N LEU A 11 -2.08 7.18 -6.14
CA LEU A 11 -1.89 6.25 -5.05
C LEU A 11 -3.23 5.84 -4.40
N THR A 12 -4.13 6.79 -4.16
CA THR A 12 -5.48 6.51 -3.65
C THR A 12 -6.27 5.64 -4.62
N LEU A 13 -6.20 5.95 -5.91
CA LEU A 13 -6.89 5.18 -6.95
C LEU A 13 -6.33 3.75 -7.03
N LEU A 14 -5.01 3.59 -7.02
CA LEU A 14 -4.36 2.28 -7.03
C LEU A 14 -4.83 1.42 -5.86
N VAL A 15 -4.79 1.98 -4.66
CA VAL A 15 -5.13 1.25 -3.43
C VAL A 15 -6.62 0.89 -3.39
N ALA A 16 -7.51 1.79 -3.84
CA ALA A 16 -8.93 1.53 -3.94
C ALA A 16 -9.25 0.42 -4.96
N LEU A 17 -8.60 0.46 -6.13
CA LEU A 17 -8.76 -0.58 -7.15
C LEU A 17 -8.19 -1.92 -6.68
N ALA A 18 -7.03 -1.92 -6.01
CA ALA A 18 -6.42 -3.13 -5.48
C ALA A 18 -7.32 -3.78 -4.42
N ALA A 19 -7.86 -2.99 -3.48
CA ALA A 19 -8.76 -3.47 -2.45
C ALA A 19 -10.08 -3.99 -3.03
N GLY A 20 -10.66 -3.30 -4.01
CA GLY A 20 -11.88 -3.75 -4.70
C GLY A 20 -11.67 -5.08 -5.43
N ARG A 21 -10.53 -5.23 -6.12
CA ARG A 21 -10.18 -6.48 -6.80
C ARG A 21 -9.88 -7.62 -5.84
N ASP A 22 -9.20 -7.35 -4.75
CA ASP A 22 -8.90 -8.37 -3.73
C ASP A 22 -10.17 -8.88 -3.06
N LEU A 23 -11.13 -8.00 -2.79
CA LEU A 23 -12.44 -8.38 -2.23
C LEU A 23 -13.28 -9.20 -3.23
N ALA A 24 -13.20 -8.90 -4.53
CA ALA A 24 -13.98 -9.56 -5.56
C ALA A 24 -13.35 -10.89 -6.02
N GLU A 25 -12.07 -10.89 -6.31
CA GLU A 25 -11.35 -11.98 -6.99
C GLU A 25 -10.23 -12.59 -6.15
N ARG A 26 -9.92 -12.03 -4.97
CA ARG A 26 -8.79 -12.40 -4.09
C ARG A 26 -7.44 -12.43 -4.82
N THR A 27 -7.31 -11.63 -5.86
CA THR A 27 -6.10 -11.52 -6.66
C THR A 27 -5.88 -10.07 -7.12
N VAL A 28 -4.63 -9.61 -7.00
CA VAL A 28 -4.22 -8.32 -7.56
C VAL A 28 -3.47 -8.59 -8.86
N PRO A 29 -4.00 -8.16 -10.02
CA PRO A 29 -3.39 -8.47 -11.31
C PRO A 29 -2.02 -7.78 -11.46
N ASN A 30 -0.99 -8.56 -11.84
CA ASN A 30 0.36 -8.04 -12.05
C ASN A 30 0.42 -6.89 -13.06
N ARG A 31 -0.44 -6.90 -14.08
CA ARG A 31 -0.52 -5.83 -15.09
C ARG A 31 -0.89 -4.48 -14.46
N MET A 32 -1.79 -4.47 -13.50
CA MET A 32 -2.19 -3.27 -12.78
C MET A 32 -1.04 -2.72 -11.94
N LEU A 33 -0.32 -3.59 -11.23
CA LEU A 33 0.84 -3.20 -10.42
C LEU A 33 2.01 -2.71 -11.31
N ALA A 34 2.24 -3.36 -12.46
CA ALA A 34 3.26 -2.93 -13.41
C ALA A 34 2.94 -1.54 -14.00
N ALA A 35 1.70 -1.31 -14.41
CA ALA A 35 1.26 -0.01 -14.91
C ALA A 35 1.39 1.08 -13.83
N ALA A 36 1.01 0.78 -12.60
CA ALA A 36 1.15 1.69 -11.47
C ALA A 36 2.63 1.97 -11.14
N LEU A 37 3.51 0.99 -11.26
CA LEU A 37 4.95 1.16 -11.04
C LEU A 37 5.57 2.09 -12.09
N VAL A 38 5.20 1.92 -13.37
CA VAL A 38 5.62 2.83 -14.44
C VAL A 38 5.12 4.25 -14.18
N LEU A 39 3.85 4.39 -13.80
CA LEU A 39 3.28 5.69 -13.45
C LEU A 39 4.01 6.33 -12.26
N ALA A 40 4.34 5.55 -11.22
CA ALA A 40 5.11 6.02 -10.07
C ALA A 40 6.48 6.56 -10.49
N CYS A 41 7.18 5.85 -11.39
CA CYS A 41 8.46 6.28 -11.92
C CYS A 41 8.33 7.62 -12.67
N LEU A 42 7.37 7.72 -13.57
CA LEU A 42 7.13 8.95 -14.34
C LEU A 42 6.78 10.13 -13.44
N VAL A 43 5.90 9.95 -12.48
CA VAL A 43 5.49 10.99 -11.53
C VAL A 43 6.66 11.45 -10.67
N GLN A 44 7.46 10.52 -10.14
CA GLN A 44 8.60 10.88 -9.29
C GLN A 44 9.70 11.61 -10.06
N VAL A 45 10.03 11.14 -11.28
CA VAL A 45 11.02 11.79 -12.14
C VAL A 45 10.54 13.18 -12.58
N TRP A 46 9.24 13.34 -12.85
CA TRP A 46 8.67 14.63 -13.22
C TRP A 46 8.65 15.64 -12.07
N LEU A 47 8.40 15.16 -10.84
CA LEU A 47 8.34 16.03 -9.66
C LEU A 47 9.70 16.49 -9.14
N ARG A 48 10.77 15.72 -9.39
CA ARG A 48 12.10 15.97 -8.79
C ARG A 48 13.23 15.51 -9.72
N PRO A 49 14.35 16.25 -9.81
CA PRO A 49 15.53 15.82 -10.56
C PRO A 49 16.08 14.46 -10.10
N SER A 50 15.99 14.16 -8.78
CA SER A 50 16.42 12.89 -8.19
C SER A 50 15.24 11.93 -7.93
N GLY A 51 14.13 12.10 -8.64
CA GLY A 51 12.90 11.33 -8.41
C GLY A 51 13.07 9.82 -8.60
N TRP A 52 13.99 9.40 -9.48
CA TRP A 52 14.30 7.99 -9.67
C TRP A 52 14.90 7.33 -8.42
N LEU A 53 15.67 8.08 -7.60
CA LEU A 53 16.17 7.58 -6.31
C LEU A 53 15.03 7.41 -5.31
N VAL A 54 14.12 8.37 -5.24
CA VAL A 54 12.94 8.30 -4.35
C VAL A 54 12.06 7.12 -4.76
N PHE A 55 11.85 6.92 -6.05
CA PHE A 55 11.15 5.76 -6.59
C PHE A 55 11.81 4.45 -6.19
N ALA A 56 13.12 4.29 -6.47
CA ALA A 56 13.85 3.05 -6.21
C ALA A 56 13.94 2.74 -4.71
N THR A 57 14.33 3.72 -3.89
CA THR A 57 14.45 3.55 -2.43
C THR A 57 13.09 3.33 -1.77
N GLY A 58 12.05 4.01 -2.23
CA GLY A 58 10.69 3.81 -1.74
C GLY A 58 10.15 2.41 -2.06
N ALA A 59 10.32 1.96 -3.32
CA ALA A 59 9.94 0.61 -3.72
C ALA A 59 10.69 -0.46 -2.92
N LEU A 60 11.99 -0.29 -2.75
CA LEU A 60 12.83 -1.20 -1.97
C LEU A 60 12.40 -1.23 -0.50
N THR A 61 12.12 -0.07 0.09
CA THR A 61 11.62 0.03 1.47
C THR A 61 10.32 -0.74 1.64
N GLY A 62 9.34 -0.52 0.75
CA GLY A 62 8.06 -1.24 0.78
C GLY A 62 8.22 -2.75 0.64
N LEU A 63 9.11 -3.18 -0.27
CA LEU A 63 9.41 -4.59 -0.48
C LEU A 63 10.09 -5.22 0.74
N LEU A 64 11.14 -4.60 1.27
CA LEU A 64 11.92 -5.14 2.40
C LEU A 64 11.11 -5.21 3.69
N LEU A 65 10.24 -4.24 3.96
CA LEU A 65 9.39 -4.25 5.16
C LEU A 65 8.42 -5.44 5.18
N PHE A 66 7.88 -5.81 4.02
CA PHE A 66 6.90 -6.89 3.93
C PHE A 66 7.50 -8.24 3.52
N LEU A 67 8.78 -8.27 3.11
CA LEU A 67 9.50 -9.50 2.75
C LEU A 67 9.52 -10.55 3.88
N PRO A 68 9.79 -10.20 5.16
CA PRO A 68 9.76 -11.18 6.24
C PRO A 68 8.39 -11.85 6.39
N PHE A 69 7.31 -11.09 6.30
CA PHE A 69 5.95 -11.63 6.40
C PHE A 69 5.61 -12.58 5.23
N TYR A 70 6.13 -12.28 4.05
CA TYR A 70 6.01 -13.16 2.89
C TYR A 70 6.79 -14.46 3.07
N LEU A 71 8.05 -14.38 3.54
CA LEU A 71 8.90 -15.57 3.78
C LEU A 71 8.30 -16.47 4.86
N LEU A 72 7.67 -15.89 5.87
CA LEU A 72 6.92 -16.62 6.91
C LEU A 72 5.56 -17.15 6.42
N ARG A 73 5.24 -17.00 5.12
CA ARG A 73 3.98 -17.40 4.49
C ARG A 73 2.73 -16.75 5.09
N GLY A 74 2.90 -15.63 5.80
CA GLY A 74 1.80 -14.86 6.37
C GLY A 74 1.05 -14.02 5.34
N MET A 75 1.72 -13.65 4.23
CA MET A 75 1.17 -12.75 3.20
C MET A 75 1.32 -13.32 1.79
N GLY A 76 0.49 -12.83 0.86
CA GLY A 76 0.56 -13.20 -0.56
C GLY A 76 1.65 -12.43 -1.32
N ALA A 77 2.14 -12.98 -2.45
CA ALA A 77 3.08 -12.29 -3.33
C ALA A 77 2.49 -11.00 -3.94
N GLY A 78 1.16 -10.90 -4.04
CA GLY A 78 0.45 -9.69 -4.48
C GLY A 78 0.60 -8.53 -3.51
N ASP A 79 0.52 -8.80 -2.20
CA ASP A 79 0.58 -7.80 -1.14
C ASP A 79 1.95 -7.14 -1.07
N ILE A 80 3.01 -7.94 -1.21
CA ILE A 80 4.40 -7.44 -1.21
C ILE A 80 4.67 -6.55 -2.42
N LYS A 81 4.17 -6.94 -3.60
CA LYS A 81 4.29 -6.15 -4.83
C LYS A 81 3.48 -4.86 -4.74
N LEU A 82 2.28 -4.93 -4.16
CA LEU A 82 1.45 -3.76 -3.91
C LEU A 82 2.18 -2.78 -2.98
N MET A 83 2.76 -3.28 -1.89
CA MET A 83 3.49 -2.43 -0.94
C MET A 83 4.75 -1.82 -1.54
N ALA A 84 5.47 -2.55 -2.39
CA ALA A 84 6.59 -2.01 -3.17
C ALA A 84 6.13 -0.89 -4.13
N THR A 85 4.97 -1.06 -4.78
CA THR A 85 4.40 -0.05 -5.67
C THR A 85 3.94 1.19 -4.89
N ILE A 86 3.30 1.01 -3.74
CA ILE A 86 2.96 2.12 -2.82
C ILE A 86 4.21 2.87 -2.41
N GLY A 87 5.27 2.14 -2.05
CA GLY A 87 6.56 2.71 -1.69
C GLY A 87 7.21 3.52 -2.82
N ALA A 88 7.08 3.05 -4.06
CA ALA A 88 7.56 3.75 -5.24
C ALA A 88 6.91 5.12 -5.43
N PHE A 89 5.62 5.26 -5.10
CA PHE A 89 4.92 6.55 -5.09
C PHE A 89 5.28 7.41 -3.88
N ALA A 90 5.29 6.80 -2.70
CA ALA A 90 5.35 7.50 -1.42
C ALA A 90 6.77 7.95 -1.04
N GLY A 91 7.79 7.21 -1.48
CA GLY A 91 9.16 7.34 -0.98
C GLY A 91 9.34 6.74 0.43
N PRO A 92 10.60 6.57 0.90
CA PRO A 92 10.89 5.81 2.11
C PRO A 92 10.16 6.29 3.38
N PRO A 93 10.15 7.59 3.74
CA PRO A 93 9.58 8.03 5.02
C PRO A 93 8.07 7.83 5.10
N LEU A 94 7.35 8.09 4.02
CA LEU A 94 5.91 7.91 3.98
C LEU A 94 5.54 6.42 3.92
N THR A 95 6.36 5.61 3.25
CA THR A 95 6.20 4.14 3.18
C THR A 95 6.31 3.50 4.56
N LEU A 96 7.24 3.95 5.41
CA LEU A 96 7.34 3.47 6.79
C LEU A 96 6.07 3.74 7.60
N GLN A 97 5.49 4.93 7.47
CA GLN A 97 4.23 5.29 8.15
C GLN A 97 3.06 4.44 7.64
N ILE A 98 2.96 4.27 6.32
CA ILE A 98 1.94 3.43 5.69
C ILE A 98 2.09 1.97 6.15
N ALA A 99 3.31 1.44 6.19
CA ALA A 99 3.58 0.08 6.66
C ALA A 99 3.18 -0.11 8.13
N ALA A 100 3.53 0.83 9.00
CA ALA A 100 3.12 0.78 10.41
C ALA A 100 1.59 0.80 10.56
N ALA A 101 0.91 1.70 9.85
CA ALA A 101 -0.55 1.79 9.86
C ALA A 101 -1.20 0.51 9.29
N ALA A 102 -0.65 -0.06 8.21
CA ALA A 102 -1.12 -1.31 7.62
C ALA A 102 -0.92 -2.51 8.58
N CYS A 103 0.19 -2.56 9.32
CA CYS A 103 0.42 -3.59 10.33
C CYS A 103 -0.57 -3.49 11.49
N ILE A 104 -0.88 -2.27 11.95
CA ILE A 104 -1.90 -2.05 13.00
C ILE A 104 -3.28 -2.48 12.50
N ALA A 105 -3.68 -2.05 11.30
CA ALA A 105 -4.95 -2.42 10.69
C ALA A 105 -5.05 -3.93 10.45
N GLY A 106 -3.98 -4.56 9.94
CA GLY A 106 -3.90 -6.00 9.72
C GLY A 106 -3.97 -6.81 11.02
N GLY A 107 -3.30 -6.34 12.08
CA GLY A 107 -3.38 -6.93 13.41
C GLY A 107 -4.81 -6.87 13.99
N ALA A 108 -5.48 -5.72 13.88
CA ALA A 108 -6.85 -5.54 14.32
C ALA A 108 -7.83 -6.44 13.54
N LEU A 109 -7.66 -6.53 12.22
CA LEU A 109 -8.46 -7.43 11.39
C LEU A 109 -8.22 -8.91 11.75
N SER A 110 -6.96 -9.30 12.03
CA SER A 110 -6.61 -10.66 12.44
C SER A 110 -7.30 -11.05 13.74
N LEU A 111 -7.35 -10.15 14.74
CA LEU A 111 -8.07 -10.36 16.01
C LEU A 111 -9.57 -10.53 15.77
N GLY A 112 -10.15 -9.72 14.88
CA GLY A 112 -11.56 -9.86 14.49
C GLY A 112 -11.87 -11.22 13.85
N TYR A 113 -10.97 -11.72 12.99
CA TYR A 113 -11.12 -13.05 12.36
C TYR A 113 -10.98 -14.21 13.37
N LEU A 114 -10.15 -14.07 14.40
CA LEU A 114 -10.01 -15.08 15.45
C LEU A 114 -11.28 -15.18 16.32
N SER A 115 -12.05 -14.09 16.44
CA SER A 115 -13.28 -14.03 17.21
C SER A 115 -14.52 -14.52 16.43
N ALA A 116 -14.40 -14.68 15.10
CA ALA A 116 -15.49 -15.16 14.26
C ALA A 116 -15.60 -16.69 14.30
N PRO A 117 -16.82 -17.27 14.36
CA PRO A 117 -16.99 -18.72 14.30
C PRO A 117 -16.34 -19.27 13.03
N ARG A 118 -15.50 -20.30 13.20
CA ARG A 118 -14.76 -20.95 12.12
C ARG A 118 -15.73 -21.42 11.03
N GLN A 119 -15.87 -20.66 9.97
CA GLN A 119 -16.41 -21.19 8.72
C GLN A 119 -15.27 -21.97 8.04
N SER A 120 -15.52 -23.27 7.91
CA SER A 120 -14.66 -24.28 7.33
C SER A 120 -14.25 -23.90 5.91
N GLY A 121 -12.99 -23.52 5.73
CA GLY A 121 -12.40 -23.27 4.41
C GLY A 121 -11.10 -22.48 4.54
N LYS A 122 -10.02 -22.98 3.95
CA LYS A 122 -8.69 -22.35 3.84
C LYS A 122 -8.77 -20.93 3.22
N SER A 123 -9.25 -19.93 3.95
CA SER A 123 -9.20 -18.56 3.47
C SER A 123 -7.97 -17.87 4.04
N ARG A 124 -6.96 -17.67 3.20
CA ARG A 124 -5.91 -16.69 3.49
C ARG A 124 -6.59 -15.36 3.78
N MET A 125 -6.21 -14.73 4.89
CA MET A 125 -6.72 -13.39 5.22
C MET A 125 -6.37 -12.42 4.09
N PRO A 126 -7.33 -11.62 3.61
CA PRO A 126 -7.06 -10.59 2.63
C PRO A 126 -6.30 -9.45 3.32
N TYR A 127 -5.00 -9.32 3.07
CA TYR A 127 -4.19 -8.24 3.62
C TYR A 127 -4.33 -6.91 2.86
N VAL A 128 -4.77 -6.95 1.62
CA VAL A 128 -4.95 -5.75 0.78
C VAL A 128 -5.87 -4.71 1.42
N PRO A 129 -7.02 -5.06 2.03
CA PRO A 129 -7.84 -4.10 2.76
C PRO A 129 -7.11 -3.42 3.93
N ALA A 130 -6.26 -4.14 4.66
CA ALA A 130 -5.45 -3.57 5.74
C ALA A 130 -4.44 -2.54 5.20
N ILE A 131 -3.76 -2.87 4.09
CA ILE A 131 -2.86 -1.97 3.40
C ILE A 131 -3.62 -0.74 2.88
N ALA A 132 -4.83 -0.93 2.36
CA ALA A 132 -5.68 0.14 1.89
C ALA A 132 -6.06 1.11 3.02
N ILE A 133 -6.54 0.59 4.14
CA ILE A 133 -6.90 1.38 5.32
C ILE A 133 -5.68 2.14 5.84
N GLY A 134 -4.52 1.47 5.97
CA GLY A 134 -3.28 2.10 6.40
C GLY A 134 -2.84 3.24 5.48
N THR A 135 -2.85 3.00 4.17
CA THR A 135 -2.48 4.02 3.17
C THR A 135 -3.41 5.21 3.22
N LEU A 136 -4.73 4.98 3.20
CA LEU A 136 -5.73 6.06 3.21
C LEU A 136 -5.68 6.87 4.51
N SER A 137 -5.48 6.22 5.66
CA SER A 137 -5.34 6.89 6.95
C SER A 137 -4.14 7.83 6.99
N VAL A 138 -2.98 7.38 6.50
CA VAL A 138 -1.76 8.18 6.46
C VAL A 138 -1.90 9.33 5.45
N LEU A 139 -2.46 9.07 4.27
CA LEU A 139 -2.71 10.13 3.28
C LEU A 139 -3.69 11.17 3.82
N ALA A 140 -4.77 10.76 4.47
CA ALA A 140 -5.73 11.68 5.10
C ALA A 140 -5.10 12.54 6.20
N TRP A 141 -4.16 11.95 6.96
CA TRP A 141 -3.41 12.71 7.97
C TRP A 141 -2.50 13.78 7.37
N HIS A 142 -1.91 13.48 6.21
CA HIS A 142 -0.99 14.38 5.50
C HIS A 142 -1.68 15.33 4.51
N LEU A 143 -2.97 15.14 4.22
CA LEU A 143 -3.73 16.14 3.46
C LEU A 143 -3.80 17.42 4.27
N PRO A 144 -3.48 18.59 3.68
CA PRO A 144 -3.58 19.85 4.39
C PRO A 144 -5.03 20.00 4.88
N ARG A 145 -5.19 20.15 6.18
CA ARG A 145 -6.42 20.67 6.74
C ARG A 145 -6.49 22.14 6.23
N GLN A 146 -7.13 22.33 5.11
CA GLN A 146 -7.51 23.64 4.67
C GLN A 146 -8.58 24.12 5.67
N GLY A 147 -8.09 24.72 6.76
CA GLY A 147 -8.96 25.54 7.58
C GLY A 147 -9.52 26.67 6.69
N PRO A 148 -10.77 27.06 6.90
CA PRO A 148 -11.30 28.23 6.22
C PRO A 148 -10.39 29.40 6.53
N ALA A 149 -9.95 30.10 5.46
CA ALA A 149 -9.25 31.38 5.57
C ALA A 149 -10.15 32.42 6.23
#